data_d9bc8148f942e1ee588a427db3e1756a
#
_entry.id   d9bc8148f942e1ee588a427db3e1756a
#
_cell.length_a   1.000
_cell.length_b   1.000
_cell.length_c   1.000
_cell.angle_alpha   90.00
_cell.angle_beta   90.00
_cell.angle_gamma   90.00
#
_symmetry.space_group_name_H-M   'P 1'
#
loop_
_entity.id
_entity.type
_entity.pdbx_description
1 polymer ?
#
loop_
_entity_poly.entity_id
_entity_poly.type
_entity_poly.pdbx_seq_one_letter_code
_entity_poly.pdbx_strand_id
1 'polypeptide(L)'
;MNIAGLVCYRPGDRSRLIYRIRAWRGRKGESKALTWTDYRDLLVAAHQQLGGPIVLVWDNLSVHKMPPMQEFIDEHADWLTVFHFPTYSPELNPAEGIWSMLKASLTNFAATNMDHLVRTTKRQLKMIQYRASLVDGCLTQTGLIMEPS
;
A
#
# COMPACT_ATOMS: atom_id res chain seq x y z
N MET A 1 -5.57 1.59 -14.35
CA MET A 1 -4.42 1.65 -13.45
C MET A 1 -4.85 1.23 -12.05
N ASN A 2 -4.11 0.34 -11.44
CA ASN A 2 -4.33 -0.12 -10.07
C ASN A 2 -3.09 0.13 -9.23
N ILE A 3 -3.28 0.49 -7.97
CA ILE A 3 -2.20 0.82 -7.05
C ILE A 3 -2.38 0.03 -5.75
N ALA A 4 -1.33 -0.66 -5.33
CA ALA A 4 -1.23 -1.22 -3.99
C ALA A 4 -0.24 -0.39 -3.18
N GLY A 5 -0.54 -0.13 -1.92
CA GLY A 5 0.33 0.65 -1.06
C GLY A 5 0.37 0.11 0.36
N LEU A 6 1.53 0.24 0.97
CA LEU A 6 1.76 -0.04 2.38
C LEU A 6 2.18 1.26 3.05
N VAL A 7 1.47 1.64 4.10
CA VAL A 7 1.89 2.70 5.00
C VAL A 7 2.57 2.05 6.21
N CYS A 8 3.79 2.46 6.48
CA CYS A 8 4.66 1.78 7.43
C CYS A 8 4.99 2.73 8.59
N TYR A 9 4.69 2.27 9.80
CA TYR A 9 4.89 3.03 11.03
C TYR A 9 5.75 2.23 12.01
N ARG A 10 6.72 2.91 12.62
CA ARG A 10 7.51 2.37 13.72
C ARG A 10 7.77 3.52 14.69
N PRO A 11 7.48 3.37 16.01
CA PRO A 11 7.79 4.42 16.97
C PRO A 11 9.27 4.82 16.93
N GLY A 12 9.54 6.12 16.86
CA GLY A 12 10.89 6.66 16.79
C GLY A 12 11.54 6.61 15.41
N ASP A 13 10.84 6.14 14.37
CA ASP A 13 11.34 6.06 13.01
C ASP A 13 10.45 6.86 12.06
N ARG A 14 11.00 7.22 10.90
CA ARG A 14 10.28 7.94 9.85
C ARG A 14 9.21 7.03 9.25
N SER A 15 7.97 7.52 9.18
CA SER A 15 6.88 6.83 8.49
C SER A 15 7.13 6.78 6.99
N ARG A 16 6.75 5.67 6.36
CA ARG A 16 7.05 5.41 4.94
C ARG A 16 5.81 4.99 4.19
N LEU A 17 5.79 5.32 2.91
CA LEU A 17 4.84 4.80 1.93
C LEU A 17 5.63 3.97 0.92
N ILE A 18 5.22 2.72 0.74
CA ILE A 18 5.78 1.81 -0.27
C ILE A 18 4.63 1.41 -1.17
N TYR A 19 4.78 1.51 -2.48
CA TYR A 19 3.68 1.25 -3.40
C TYR A 19 4.12 0.48 -4.64
N ARG A 20 3.14 -0.10 -5.33
CA ARG A 20 3.30 -0.75 -6.62
C ARG A 20 2.14 -0.36 -7.53
N ILE A 21 2.45 0.00 -8.76
CA ILE A 21 1.46 0.36 -9.77
C ILE A 21 1.41 -0.73 -10.84
N ARG A 22 0.19 -1.14 -11.20
CA ARG A 22 -0.05 -1.96 -12.38
C ARG A 22 -0.93 -1.16 -13.35
N ALA A 23 -0.40 -0.91 -14.54
CA ALA A 23 -1.12 -0.22 -15.60
C ALA A 23 -1.38 -1.20 -16.75
N TRP A 24 -2.65 -1.35 -17.15
CA TRP A 24 -3.01 -2.16 -18.30
C TRP A 24 -2.97 -1.31 -19.57
N ARG A 25 -2.17 -1.75 -20.54
CA ARG A 25 -1.97 -1.05 -21.82
C ARG A 25 -2.58 -1.80 -23.00
N GLY A 26 -3.35 -2.85 -22.75
CA GLY A 26 -4.01 -3.66 -23.78
C GLY A 26 -3.13 -4.70 -24.43
N ARG A 27 -1.94 -4.97 -23.88
CA ARG A 27 -1.02 -6.00 -24.39
C ARG A 27 -1.53 -7.40 -24.08
N LYS A 28 -1.30 -8.35 -25.00
CA LYS A 28 -1.65 -9.74 -24.80
C LYS A 28 -0.92 -10.32 -23.60
N GLY A 29 -1.64 -11.02 -22.72
CA GLY A 29 -1.08 -11.64 -21.51
C GLY A 29 -0.88 -10.68 -20.34
N GLU A 30 -1.17 -9.39 -20.52
CA GLU A 30 -1.05 -8.40 -19.46
C GLU A 30 -2.27 -8.46 -18.54
N SER A 31 -2.04 -8.47 -17.22
CA SER A 31 -3.12 -8.45 -16.23
C SER A 31 -3.67 -7.03 -16.03
N LYS A 32 -4.99 -6.91 -15.96
CA LYS A 32 -5.67 -5.64 -15.65
C LYS A 32 -5.63 -5.30 -14.17
N ALA A 33 -5.61 -6.32 -13.31
CA ALA A 33 -5.70 -6.17 -11.86
C ALA A 33 -4.39 -6.56 -11.19
N LEU A 34 -4.20 -6.07 -9.96
CA LEU A 34 -3.14 -6.54 -9.08
C LEU A 34 -3.40 -8.00 -8.71
N THR A 35 -2.34 -8.79 -8.74
CA THR A 35 -2.37 -10.21 -8.42
C THR A 35 -1.74 -10.45 -7.05
N TRP A 36 -1.89 -11.67 -6.50
CA TRP A 36 -1.25 -12.01 -5.23
C TRP A 36 0.29 -11.85 -5.31
N THR A 37 0.89 -12.06 -6.48
CA THR A 37 2.33 -11.88 -6.66
C THR A 37 2.75 -10.41 -6.54
N ASP A 38 1.90 -9.48 -6.93
CA ASP A 38 2.15 -8.05 -6.74
C ASP A 38 2.20 -7.70 -5.25
N TYR A 39 1.28 -8.24 -4.45
CA TYR A 39 1.28 -8.03 -3.00
C TYR A 39 2.45 -8.73 -2.33
N ARG A 40 2.79 -9.94 -2.75
CA ARG A 40 3.99 -10.65 -2.28
C ARG A 40 5.24 -9.79 -2.51
N ASP A 41 5.42 -9.30 -3.72
CA ASP A 41 6.60 -8.51 -4.08
C ASP A 41 6.67 -7.20 -3.30
N LEU A 42 5.50 -6.60 -3.04
CA LEU A 42 5.39 -5.41 -2.22
C LEU A 42 5.83 -5.68 -0.77
N LEU A 43 5.41 -6.81 -0.20
CA LEU A 43 5.81 -7.22 1.16
C LEU A 43 7.30 -7.52 1.25
N VAL A 44 7.86 -8.19 0.25
CA VAL A 44 9.31 -8.46 0.19
C VAL A 44 10.10 -7.16 0.11
N ALA A 45 9.67 -6.24 -0.73
CA ALA A 45 10.31 -4.92 -0.85
C ALA A 45 10.24 -4.14 0.47
N ALA A 46 9.10 -4.20 1.16
CA ALA A 46 8.95 -3.57 2.47
C ALA A 46 9.90 -4.17 3.50
N HIS A 47 10.01 -5.49 3.53
CA HIS A 47 10.93 -6.18 4.44
C HIS A 47 12.39 -5.78 4.21
N GLN A 48 12.79 -5.67 2.95
CA GLN A 48 14.14 -5.24 2.57
C GLN A 48 14.41 -3.80 3.00
N GLN A 49 13.44 -2.90 2.83
CA GLN A 49 13.59 -1.49 3.20
C GLN A 49 13.56 -1.25 4.70
N LEU A 50 12.70 -1.96 5.42
CA LEU A 50 12.50 -1.75 6.86
C LEU A 50 13.53 -2.51 7.70
N GLY A 51 14.08 -3.60 7.18
CA GLY A 51 15.17 -4.34 7.82
C GLY A 51 14.79 -5.07 9.10
N GLY A 52 13.51 -5.41 9.30
CA GLY A 52 13.07 -6.09 10.51
C GLY A 52 11.70 -6.76 10.36
N PRO A 53 11.18 -7.34 11.45
CA PRO A 53 9.86 -7.98 11.43
C PRO A 53 8.76 -7.02 11.06
N ILE A 54 7.74 -7.52 10.38
CA ILE A 54 6.57 -6.77 9.95
C ILE A 54 5.31 -7.35 10.59
N VAL A 55 4.51 -6.50 11.21
CA VAL A 55 3.12 -6.79 11.54
C VAL A 55 2.28 -6.08 10.51
N LEU A 56 1.64 -6.85 9.64
CA LEU A 56 0.79 -6.35 8.57
C LEU A 56 -0.67 -6.38 9.01
N VAL A 57 -1.34 -5.25 8.86
CA VAL A 57 -2.80 -5.20 9.02
C VAL A 57 -3.36 -4.74 7.68
N TRP A 58 -4.17 -5.55 7.05
CA TRP A 58 -4.77 -5.21 5.77
C TRP A 58 -6.25 -5.61 5.71
N ASP A 59 -6.94 -5.18 4.65
CA ASP A 59 -8.35 -5.46 4.47
C ASP A 59 -8.62 -6.92 4.05
N ASN A 60 -9.90 -7.25 3.92
CA ASN A 60 -10.35 -8.60 3.57
C ASN A 60 -10.48 -8.83 2.06
N LEU A 61 -9.68 -8.15 1.25
CA LEU A 61 -9.67 -8.34 -0.20
C LEU A 61 -9.41 -9.80 -0.53
N SER A 62 -10.17 -10.36 -1.48
CA SER A 62 -10.09 -11.79 -1.80
C SER A 62 -8.69 -12.25 -2.19
N VAL A 63 -7.94 -11.39 -2.90
CA VAL A 63 -6.56 -11.70 -3.30
C VAL A 63 -5.62 -11.88 -2.10
N HIS A 64 -5.90 -11.20 -0.97
CA HIS A 64 -5.14 -11.34 0.27
C HIS A 64 -5.34 -12.71 0.93
N LYS A 65 -6.43 -13.39 0.61
CA LYS A 65 -6.84 -14.67 1.21
C LYS A 65 -6.61 -15.87 0.28
N MET A 66 -6.06 -15.65 -0.91
CA MET A 66 -5.80 -16.74 -1.84
C MET A 66 -4.81 -17.75 -1.27
N PRO A 67 -4.97 -19.06 -1.58
CA PRO A 67 -4.06 -20.09 -1.07
C PRO A 67 -2.58 -19.81 -1.29
N PRO A 68 -2.11 -19.35 -2.47
CA PRO A 68 -0.70 -19.00 -2.64
C PRO A 68 -0.22 -17.89 -1.71
N MET A 69 -1.07 -16.91 -1.42
CA MET A 69 -0.73 -15.83 -0.48
C MET A 69 -0.64 -16.36 0.95
N GLN A 70 -1.55 -17.21 1.37
CA GLN A 70 -1.50 -17.84 2.70
C GLN A 70 -0.25 -18.70 2.86
N GLU A 71 0.11 -19.44 1.83
CA GLU A 71 1.33 -20.25 1.81
C GLU A 71 2.57 -19.37 1.97
N PHE A 72 2.64 -18.25 1.24
CA PHE A 72 3.72 -17.27 1.37
C PHE A 72 3.81 -16.72 2.79
N ILE A 73 2.69 -16.34 3.39
CA ILE A 73 2.64 -15.82 4.77
C ILE A 73 3.15 -16.87 5.75
N ASP A 74 2.70 -18.11 5.61
CA ASP A 74 3.09 -19.20 6.50
C ASP A 74 4.59 -19.52 6.40
N GLU A 75 5.14 -19.49 5.20
CA GLU A 75 6.57 -19.71 4.94
C GLU A 75 7.46 -18.60 5.49
N HIS A 76 6.91 -17.42 5.73
CA HIS A 76 7.64 -16.23 6.19
C HIS A 76 7.22 -15.78 7.60
N ALA A 77 6.68 -16.71 8.40
CA ALA A 77 6.22 -16.42 9.75
C ALA A 77 7.33 -15.93 10.70
N ASP A 78 8.58 -16.14 10.35
CA ASP A 78 9.73 -15.63 11.10
C ASP A 78 9.83 -14.10 11.10
N TRP A 79 9.33 -13.43 10.04
CA TRP A 79 9.36 -11.97 9.98
C TRP A 79 8.01 -11.33 9.63
N LEU A 80 6.99 -12.10 9.26
CA LEU A 80 5.70 -11.59 8.82
C LEU A 80 4.56 -12.17 9.66
N THR A 81 3.83 -11.30 10.34
CA THR A 81 2.58 -11.60 11.05
C THR A 81 1.46 -10.79 10.43
N VAL A 82 0.35 -11.43 10.09
CA VAL A 82 -0.76 -10.79 9.35
C VAL A 82 -2.04 -10.81 10.17
N PHE A 83 -2.68 -9.65 10.24
CA PHE A 83 -4.03 -9.48 10.77
C PHE A 83 -4.90 -8.80 9.71
N HIS A 84 -6.20 -9.03 9.78
CA HIS A 84 -7.17 -8.36 8.90
C HIS A 84 -7.92 -7.29 9.68
N PHE A 85 -8.20 -6.16 9.00
CA PHE A 85 -9.11 -5.17 9.56
C PHE A 85 -10.51 -5.76 9.71
N PRO A 86 -11.31 -5.27 10.66
CA PRO A 86 -12.72 -5.65 10.73
C PRO A 86 -13.43 -5.39 9.40
N THR A 87 -14.42 -6.22 9.09
CA THR A 87 -15.22 -6.06 7.87
C THR A 87 -15.93 -4.69 7.88
N TYR A 88 -15.97 -4.03 6.72
CA TYR A 88 -16.60 -2.71 6.54
C TYR A 88 -16.06 -1.61 7.45
N SER A 89 -14.75 -1.60 7.69
CA SER A 89 -14.09 -0.59 8.53
C SER A 89 -12.97 0.14 7.80
N PRO A 90 -13.22 0.77 6.63
CA PRO A 90 -12.17 1.46 5.88
C PRO A 90 -11.58 2.65 6.66
N GLU A 91 -12.34 3.24 7.58
CA GLU A 91 -11.89 4.36 8.42
C GLU A 91 -10.73 3.98 9.35
N LEU A 92 -10.50 2.69 9.58
CA LEU A 92 -9.38 2.20 10.38
C LEU A 92 -8.11 1.98 9.55
N ASN A 93 -8.21 2.08 8.22
CA ASN A 93 -7.08 1.84 7.33
C ASN A 93 -6.40 3.16 6.94
N PRO A 94 -5.17 3.43 7.41
CA PRO A 94 -4.48 4.67 7.08
C PRO A 94 -4.19 4.84 5.58
N ALA A 95 -4.12 3.77 4.81
CA ALA A 95 -3.94 3.84 3.37
C ALA A 95 -5.07 4.61 2.67
N GLU A 96 -6.29 4.62 3.23
CA GLU A 96 -7.40 5.39 2.69
C GLU A 96 -7.10 6.89 2.64
N GLY A 97 -6.35 7.42 3.62
CA GLY A 97 -5.88 8.81 3.62
C GLY A 97 -4.93 9.09 2.46
N ILE A 98 -4.05 8.15 2.13
CA ILE A 98 -3.16 8.26 0.97
C ILE A 98 -3.97 8.35 -0.33
N TRP A 99 -4.95 7.45 -0.48
CA TRP A 99 -5.81 7.43 -1.68
C TRP A 99 -6.64 8.70 -1.80
N SER A 100 -7.14 9.24 -0.70
CA SER A 100 -7.87 10.52 -0.68
C SER A 100 -7.00 11.68 -1.18
N MET A 101 -5.76 11.79 -0.70
CA MET A 101 -4.82 12.81 -1.16
C MET A 101 -4.51 12.66 -2.65
N LEU A 102 -4.30 11.42 -3.10
CA LEU A 102 -4.01 11.15 -4.51
C LEU A 102 -5.20 11.52 -5.40
N LYS A 103 -6.41 11.12 -5.03
CA LYS A 103 -7.63 11.47 -5.76
C LYS A 103 -7.81 12.99 -5.87
N ALA A 104 -7.60 13.72 -4.77
CA ALA A 104 -7.70 15.17 -4.76
C ALA A 104 -6.70 15.80 -5.75
N SER A 105 -5.47 15.28 -5.80
CA SER A 105 -4.43 15.76 -6.71
C SER A 105 -4.77 15.51 -8.19
N LEU A 106 -5.55 14.48 -8.48
CA LEU A 106 -5.89 14.07 -9.85
C LEU A 106 -7.27 14.53 -10.30
N THR A 107 -8.07 15.22 -9.46
CA THR A 107 -9.47 15.55 -9.72
C THR A 107 -9.66 16.31 -11.04
N ASN A 108 -8.79 17.27 -11.36
CA ASN A 108 -8.88 18.07 -12.58
C ASN A 108 -7.82 17.70 -13.61
N PHE A 109 -7.16 16.55 -13.42
CA PHE A 109 -6.11 16.12 -14.31
C PHE A 109 -6.68 15.39 -15.52
N ALA A 110 -6.30 15.83 -16.72
CA ALA A 110 -6.66 15.19 -17.98
C ALA A 110 -5.45 14.46 -18.55
N ALA A 111 -5.43 13.15 -18.40
CA ALA A 111 -4.34 12.33 -18.95
C ALA A 111 -4.51 12.14 -20.44
N THR A 112 -3.42 12.31 -21.21
CA THR A 112 -3.42 12.09 -22.66
C THR A 112 -3.29 10.59 -23.00
N ASN A 113 -2.68 9.81 -22.12
CA ASN A 113 -2.54 8.35 -22.27
C ASN A 113 -2.18 7.72 -20.92
N MET A 114 -2.08 6.40 -20.90
CA MET A 114 -1.76 5.64 -19.68
C MET A 114 -0.38 6.01 -19.11
N ASP A 115 0.62 6.19 -19.95
CA ASP A 115 1.97 6.55 -19.49
C ASP A 115 1.99 7.92 -18.83
N HIS A 116 1.23 8.88 -19.34
CA HIS A 116 1.09 10.20 -18.73
C HIS A 116 0.41 10.10 -17.36
N LEU A 117 -0.66 9.31 -17.24
CA LEU A 117 -1.34 9.07 -15.97
C LEU A 117 -0.39 8.43 -14.95
N VAL A 118 0.35 7.41 -15.34
CA VAL A 118 1.30 6.71 -14.44
C VAL A 118 2.40 7.67 -13.97
N ARG A 119 2.99 8.45 -14.86
CA ARG A 119 4.04 9.42 -14.48
C ARG A 119 3.53 10.45 -13.48
N THR A 120 2.33 10.99 -13.73
CA THR A 120 1.73 11.99 -12.83
C THR A 120 1.41 11.38 -11.47
N THR A 121 0.86 10.17 -11.46
CA THR A 121 0.56 9.43 -10.23
C THR A 121 1.84 9.18 -9.42
N LYS A 122 2.91 8.69 -10.06
CA LYS A 122 4.20 8.47 -9.40
C LYS A 122 4.77 9.74 -8.80
N ARG A 123 4.63 10.87 -9.50
CA ARG A 123 5.08 12.18 -9.01
C ARG A 123 4.35 12.57 -7.73
N GLN A 124 3.03 12.39 -7.69
CA GLN A 124 2.22 12.69 -6.51
C GLN A 124 2.55 11.76 -5.35
N LEU A 125 2.70 10.47 -5.61
CA LEU A 125 3.08 9.50 -4.57
C LEU A 125 4.48 9.78 -4.02
N LYS A 126 5.42 10.17 -4.87
CA LYS A 126 6.77 10.55 -4.46
C LYS A 126 6.74 11.78 -3.54
N MET A 127 5.91 12.76 -3.85
CA MET A 127 5.72 13.93 -3.00
C MET A 127 5.22 13.51 -1.60
N ILE A 128 4.27 12.60 -1.53
CA ILE A 128 3.77 12.07 -0.26
C ILE A 128 4.88 11.32 0.48
N GLN A 129 5.66 10.50 -0.22
CA GLN A 129 6.77 9.74 0.38
C GLN A 129 7.81 10.66 1.04
N TYR A 130 8.08 11.83 0.46
CA TYR A 130 9.04 12.78 1.01
C TYR A 130 8.49 13.60 2.18
N ARG A 131 7.18 13.53 2.43
CA ARG A 131 6.52 14.27 3.52
C ARG A 131 5.96 13.29 4.54
N ALA A 132 6.84 12.77 5.41
CA ALA A 132 6.44 11.80 6.44
C ALA A 132 5.28 12.29 7.31
N SER A 133 5.16 13.61 7.53
CA SER A 133 4.04 14.19 8.27
C SER A 133 2.67 13.92 7.64
N LEU A 134 2.60 13.80 6.30
CA LEU A 134 1.35 13.44 5.61
C LEU A 134 0.98 11.99 5.89
N VAL A 135 1.97 11.10 5.91
CA VAL A 135 1.76 9.68 6.22
C VAL A 135 1.35 9.51 7.69
N ASP A 136 1.99 10.25 8.59
CA ASP A 136 1.63 10.29 10.02
C ASP A 136 0.19 10.79 10.22
N GLY A 137 -0.20 11.81 9.46
CA GLY A 137 -1.57 12.35 9.50
C GLY A 137 -2.62 11.32 9.11
N CYS A 138 -2.31 10.41 8.18
CA CYS A 138 -3.21 9.33 7.81
C CYS A 138 -3.48 8.38 8.98
N LEU A 139 -2.48 8.07 9.79
CA LEU A 139 -2.66 7.27 11.00
C LEU A 139 -3.51 8.02 12.03
N THR A 140 -3.21 9.29 12.25
CA THR A 140 -3.97 10.15 13.20
C THR A 140 -5.46 10.19 12.86
N GLN A 141 -5.80 10.29 11.57
CA GLN A 141 -7.20 10.31 11.11
C GLN A 141 -7.96 9.04 11.45
N THR A 142 -7.30 7.91 11.59
CA THR A 142 -7.97 6.65 11.97
C THR A 142 -8.34 6.58 13.44
N GLY A 143 -7.78 7.45 14.27
CA GLY A 143 -7.91 7.39 15.73
C GLY A 143 -7.04 6.30 16.39
N LEU A 144 -6.28 5.55 15.62
CA LEU A 144 -5.35 4.56 16.15
C LEU A 144 -4.07 5.24 16.62
N ILE A 145 -3.49 4.69 17.68
CA ILE A 145 -2.26 5.19 18.29
C ILE A 145 -1.22 4.07 18.28
N MET A 146 0.00 4.40 17.86
CA MET A 146 1.14 3.51 18.04
C MET A 146 1.90 3.89 19.28
N GLU A 147 1.95 2.97 20.24
CA GLU A 147 2.70 3.17 21.48
C GLU A 147 4.13 2.67 21.30
N PRO A 148 5.13 3.37 21.89
CA PRO A 148 6.50 2.85 21.93
C PRO A 148 6.55 1.54 22.69
N SER A 149 7.19 0.55 22.13
CA SER A 149 7.43 -0.73 22.81
C SER A 149 8.59 -0.65 23.77
#